data_85b4df8ef96140e72cdf02cdb5b21e0f
#
_entry.id   85b4df8ef96140e72cdf02cdb5b21e0f
#
_cell.length_a   1.000
_cell.length_b   1.000
_cell.length_c   1.000
_cell.angle_alpha   90.00
_cell.angle_beta   90.00
_cell.angle_gamma   90.00
#
_symmetry.space_group_name_H-M   'P 1'
#
loop_
_entity.id
_entity.type
_entity.pdbx_description
1 polymer ?
#
loop_
_entity_poly.entity_id
_entity_poly.type
_entity_poly.pdbx_seq_one_letter_code
_entity_poly.pdbx_strand_id
1 'polypeptide(L)'
;MSKDELISSFCEHLFYWGERQFTSSTAFAKGPKFLNMIMTFVLHHFSHYNSITEPRARFLLSLLEHLTIDFPYHFILSIIDVHRDSTTCDKLIFPSAIMRILCHFFVPFLVSHHFHVICAIDAATVKRSEA
;
A
#
# COMPACT_ATOMS: atom_id res chain seq x y z
N MET A 1 -2.61 8.71 -19.69
CA MET A 1 -1.99 9.56 -18.65
C MET A 1 -0.53 9.21 -18.51
N SER A 2 0.33 10.19 -18.67
CA SER A 2 1.78 10.02 -18.51
C SER A 2 2.15 9.90 -17.02
N LYS A 3 3.39 9.44 -16.73
CA LYS A 3 3.89 9.37 -15.34
C LYS A 3 3.92 10.76 -14.68
N ASP A 4 4.30 11.78 -15.45
CA ASP A 4 4.40 13.15 -14.94
C ASP A 4 3.02 13.76 -14.64
N GLU A 5 2.03 13.50 -15.48
CA GLU A 5 0.64 13.89 -15.20
C GLU A 5 0.10 13.17 -13.96
N LEU A 6 0.41 11.88 -13.84
CA LEU A 6 -0.01 11.07 -12.70
C LEU A 6 0.54 11.61 -11.38
N ILE A 7 1.84 11.89 -11.30
CA ILE A 7 2.46 12.42 -10.08
C ILE A 7 2.00 13.84 -9.78
N SER A 8 1.80 14.66 -10.80
CA SER A 8 1.32 16.03 -10.64
C SER A 8 -0.09 16.10 -10.05
N SER A 9 -0.91 15.06 -10.25
CA SER A 9 -2.25 14.98 -9.64
C SER A 9 -2.23 14.80 -8.12
N PHE A 10 -1.11 14.34 -7.56
CA PHE A 10 -0.95 14.14 -6.10
C PHE A 10 -0.24 15.29 -5.41
N CYS A 11 0.46 16.13 -6.16
CA CYS A 11 1.29 17.22 -5.64
C CYS A 11 0.57 18.57 -5.76
N GLU A 12 0.86 19.48 -4.84
CA GLU A 12 0.37 20.87 -4.91
C GLU A 12 1.14 21.69 -5.97
N HIS A 13 2.33 21.21 -6.37
CA HIS A 13 3.20 21.86 -7.33
C HIS A 13 3.60 20.88 -8.43
N LEU A 14 4.02 21.42 -9.59
CA LEU A 14 4.54 20.62 -10.69
C LEU A 14 5.73 19.78 -10.21
N PHE A 15 5.62 18.48 -10.44
CA PHE A 15 6.66 17.51 -10.11
C PHE A 15 6.88 16.58 -11.31
N TYR A 16 8.12 16.20 -11.56
CA TYR A 16 8.48 15.33 -12.66
C TYR A 16 8.97 13.98 -12.15
N TRP A 17 8.37 12.91 -12.64
CA TRP A 17 8.79 11.53 -12.33
C TRP A 17 10.05 11.15 -13.10
N GLY A 18 10.10 11.50 -14.38
CA GLY A 18 11.15 11.08 -15.28
C GLY A 18 11.04 9.59 -15.66
N GLU A 19 12.18 8.98 -15.97
CA GLU A 19 12.25 7.58 -16.40
C GLU A 19 12.50 6.57 -15.25
N ARG A 20 12.47 7.03 -14.01
CA ARG A 20 12.73 6.18 -12.84
C ARG A 20 11.61 5.14 -12.65
N GLN A 21 11.95 4.02 -12.01
CA GLN A 21 10.96 3.00 -11.64
C GLN A 21 10.06 3.45 -10.49
N PHE A 22 10.58 4.27 -9.59
CA PHE A 22 9.85 4.81 -8.44
C PHE A 22 10.23 6.26 -8.21
N THR A 23 9.35 7.00 -7.56
CA THR A 23 9.58 8.38 -7.17
C THR A 23 9.21 8.61 -5.72
N SER A 24 9.65 9.74 -5.15
CA SER A 24 9.34 10.09 -3.77
C SER A 24 7.89 10.57 -3.62
N SER A 25 7.22 10.10 -2.58
CA SER A 25 5.88 10.57 -2.19
C SER A 25 5.91 11.74 -1.19
N THR A 26 7.10 12.25 -0.87
CA THR A 26 7.24 13.35 0.13
C THR A 26 6.64 14.66 -0.33
N ALA A 27 6.57 14.90 -1.66
CA ALA A 27 5.97 16.09 -2.25
C ALA A 27 4.45 16.03 -2.41
N PHE A 28 3.81 14.93 -2.02
CA PHE A 28 2.37 14.78 -2.13
C PHE A 28 1.64 15.76 -1.20
N ALA A 29 0.48 16.24 -1.64
CA ALA A 29 -0.48 16.93 -0.79
C ALA A 29 -0.93 16.01 0.38
N LYS A 30 -1.47 16.59 1.43
CA LYS A 30 -1.81 15.87 2.67
C LYS A 30 -2.75 14.68 2.44
N GLY A 31 -3.79 14.84 1.64
CA GLY A 31 -4.77 13.79 1.34
C GLY A 31 -4.14 12.59 0.63
N PRO A 32 -3.55 12.77 -0.56
CA PRO A 32 -2.83 11.71 -1.27
C PRO A 32 -1.71 11.07 -0.46
N LYS A 33 -0.96 11.86 0.30
CA LYS A 33 0.10 11.35 1.18
C LYS A 33 -0.43 10.41 2.25
N PHE A 34 -1.49 10.80 2.93
CA PHE A 34 -2.15 9.99 3.95
C PHE A 34 -2.75 8.71 3.37
N LEU A 35 -3.44 8.82 2.23
CA LEU A 35 -4.02 7.67 1.55
C LEU A 35 -2.94 6.69 1.05
N ASN A 36 -1.82 7.19 0.54
CA ASN A 36 -0.66 6.37 0.18
C ASN A 36 -0.09 5.63 1.38
N MET A 37 -0.06 6.26 2.54
CA MET A 37 0.38 5.61 3.78
C MET A 37 -0.59 4.49 4.19
N ILE A 38 -1.90 4.71 4.18
CA ILE A 38 -2.90 3.67 4.43
C ILE A 38 -2.73 2.52 3.44
N MET A 39 -2.61 2.83 2.15
CA MET A 39 -2.42 1.84 1.10
C MET A 39 -1.16 0.99 1.35
N THR A 40 -0.08 1.61 1.80
CA THR A 40 1.17 0.92 2.13
C THR A 40 1.00 -0.06 3.28
N PHE A 41 0.33 0.34 4.34
CA PHE A 41 0.22 -0.48 5.55
C PHE A 41 -0.91 -1.51 5.49
N VAL A 42 -1.98 -1.21 4.78
CA VAL A 42 -3.20 -2.03 4.81
C VAL A 42 -3.41 -2.82 3.53
N LEU A 43 -3.23 -2.19 2.37
CA LEU A 43 -3.61 -2.76 1.09
C LEU A 43 -2.43 -3.33 0.30
N HIS A 44 -1.25 -2.80 0.50
CA HIS A 44 -0.08 -3.18 -0.27
C HIS A 44 1.18 -3.02 0.56
N HIS A 45 1.54 -4.06 1.28
CA HIS A 45 2.63 -4.06 2.25
C HIS A 45 3.98 -3.80 1.58
N PHE A 46 4.39 -2.55 1.54
CA PHE A 46 5.76 -2.16 1.20
C PHE A 46 6.50 -1.64 2.42
N SER A 47 7.80 -1.91 2.46
CA SER A 47 8.66 -1.44 3.55
C SER A 47 8.87 0.08 3.55
N HIS A 48 8.58 0.76 2.45
CA HIS A 48 8.82 2.20 2.28
C HIS A 48 7.59 2.93 1.77
N TYR A 49 6.96 3.74 2.63
CA TYR A 49 5.85 4.61 2.25
C TYR A 49 6.29 5.94 1.62
N ASN A 50 7.60 6.24 1.65
CA ASN A 50 8.17 7.48 1.08
C ASN A 50 8.46 7.40 -0.41
N SER A 51 8.30 6.24 -1.02
CA SER A 51 8.47 6.03 -2.46
C SER A 51 7.26 5.33 -3.05
N ILE A 52 6.96 5.61 -4.30
CA ILE A 52 5.82 5.05 -5.01
C ILE A 52 6.23 4.59 -6.40
N THR A 53 5.76 3.42 -6.80
CA THR A 53 5.90 2.90 -8.17
C THR A 53 4.72 3.32 -9.04
N GLU A 54 4.87 3.24 -10.36
CA GLU A 54 3.79 3.62 -11.28
C GLU A 54 2.50 2.81 -11.08
N PRO A 55 2.50 1.45 -10.98
CA PRO A 55 1.27 0.70 -10.73
C PRO A 55 0.57 1.12 -9.45
N ARG A 56 1.35 1.42 -8.43
CA ARG A 56 0.84 1.85 -7.14
C ARG A 56 0.27 3.28 -7.19
N ALA A 57 0.90 4.17 -7.94
CA ALA A 57 0.39 5.51 -8.17
C ALA A 57 -0.93 5.49 -8.95
N ARG A 58 -1.07 4.62 -9.95
CA ARG A 58 -2.34 4.43 -10.67
C ARG A 58 -3.44 3.89 -9.77
N PHE A 59 -3.11 2.97 -8.88
CA PHE A 59 -4.05 2.45 -7.88
C PHE A 59 -4.47 3.55 -6.89
N LEU A 60 -3.52 4.37 -6.42
CA LEU A 60 -3.81 5.52 -5.56
C LEU A 60 -4.74 6.53 -6.24
N LEU A 61 -4.51 6.83 -7.52
CA LEU A 61 -5.40 7.70 -8.29
C LEU A 61 -6.82 7.13 -8.38
N SER A 62 -6.93 5.83 -8.63
CA SER A 62 -8.24 5.15 -8.66
C SER A 62 -9.00 5.28 -7.35
N LEU A 63 -8.30 5.19 -6.22
CA LEU A 63 -8.90 5.43 -4.90
C LEU A 63 -9.35 6.89 -4.72
N LEU A 64 -8.52 7.85 -5.15
CA LEU A 64 -8.84 9.29 -5.05
C LEU A 64 -10.02 9.70 -5.94
N GLU A 65 -10.14 9.09 -7.11
CA GLU A 65 -11.23 9.34 -8.05
C GLU A 65 -12.49 8.52 -7.76
N HIS A 66 -12.51 7.79 -6.65
CA HIS A 66 -13.63 6.92 -6.25
C HIS A 66 -14.03 5.89 -7.31
N LEU A 67 -13.07 5.41 -8.10
CA LEU A 67 -13.32 4.38 -9.10
C LEU A 67 -13.62 3.04 -8.41
N THR A 68 -14.45 2.23 -9.04
CA THR A 68 -14.71 0.88 -8.56
C THR A 68 -13.44 0.02 -8.70
N ILE A 69 -13.01 -0.56 -7.60
CA ILE A 69 -11.81 -1.40 -7.54
C ILE A 69 -12.23 -2.84 -7.25
N ASP A 70 -11.76 -3.78 -8.07
CA ASP A 70 -11.86 -5.21 -7.77
C ASP A 70 -10.80 -5.57 -6.73
N PHE A 71 -11.12 -5.34 -5.47
CA PHE A 71 -10.22 -5.61 -4.36
C PHE A 71 -9.83 -7.10 -4.24
N PRO A 72 -10.74 -8.08 -4.36
CA PRO A 72 -10.39 -9.49 -4.36
C PRO A 72 -9.35 -9.85 -5.42
N TYR A 73 -9.50 -9.36 -6.63
CA TYR A 73 -8.55 -9.57 -7.72
C TYR A 73 -7.19 -8.96 -7.40
N HIS A 74 -7.17 -7.71 -6.96
CA HIS A 74 -5.93 -7.03 -6.53
C HIS A 74 -5.22 -7.76 -5.39
N PHE A 75 -5.98 -8.24 -4.41
CA PHE A 75 -5.47 -9.01 -3.29
C PHE A 75 -4.77 -10.30 -3.74
N ILE A 76 -5.40 -11.06 -4.61
CA ILE A 76 -4.83 -12.31 -5.15
C ILE A 76 -3.57 -12.02 -5.96
N LEU A 77 -3.59 -11.03 -6.84
CA LEU A 77 -2.42 -10.65 -7.63
C LEU A 77 -1.25 -10.22 -6.75
N SER A 78 -1.51 -9.45 -5.70
CA SER A 78 -0.47 -9.00 -4.77
C SER A 78 0.20 -10.17 -4.06
N ILE A 79 -0.55 -11.19 -3.67
CA ILE A 79 -0.01 -12.42 -3.06
C ILE A 79 0.85 -13.19 -4.08
N ILE A 80 0.38 -13.32 -5.32
CA ILE A 80 1.12 -14.00 -6.39
C ILE A 80 2.43 -13.28 -6.69
N ASP A 81 2.42 -11.96 -6.77
CA ASP A 81 3.60 -11.15 -7.08
C ASP A 81 4.66 -11.28 -5.98
N VAL A 82 4.27 -11.23 -4.73
CA VAL A 82 5.18 -11.44 -3.60
C VAL A 82 5.76 -12.86 -3.61
N HIS A 83 4.97 -13.87 -3.93
CA HIS A 83 5.44 -15.25 -4.03
C HIS A 83 6.44 -15.44 -5.17
N ARG A 84 6.27 -14.75 -6.28
CA ARG A 84 7.20 -14.81 -7.43
C ARG A 84 8.49 -14.05 -7.19
N ASP A 85 8.44 -12.98 -6.41
CA ASP A 85 9.62 -12.18 -6.07
C ASP A 85 10.34 -12.80 -4.87
N SER A 86 11.32 -13.66 -5.14
CA SER A 86 12.12 -14.34 -4.13
C SER A 86 12.94 -13.38 -3.25
N THR A 87 13.15 -12.14 -3.66
CA THR A 87 13.92 -11.15 -2.90
C THR A 87 13.10 -10.51 -1.76
N THR A 88 11.79 -10.62 -1.81
CA THR A 88 10.85 -10.03 -0.82
C THR A 88 10.15 -11.07 0.05
N CYS A 89 10.55 -12.35 -0.04
CA CYS A 89 9.90 -13.48 0.64
C CYS A 89 9.92 -13.41 2.18
N ASP A 90 10.65 -12.50 2.79
CA ASP A 90 10.78 -12.40 4.24
C ASP A 90 9.55 -11.79 4.94
N LYS A 91 8.58 -11.27 4.18
CA LYS A 91 7.40 -10.59 4.75
C LYS A 91 6.11 -11.11 4.14
N LEU A 92 5.25 -11.61 4.99
CA LEU A 92 3.88 -11.96 4.60
C LEU A 92 3.07 -10.69 4.39
N ILE A 93 2.48 -10.54 3.21
CA ILE A 93 1.54 -9.46 2.93
C ILE A 93 0.13 -9.82 3.44
N PHE A 94 -0.62 -8.82 3.83
CA PHE A 94 -1.99 -8.98 4.34
C PHE A 94 -2.15 -10.02 5.47
N PRO A 95 -1.28 -10.07 6.48
CA PRO A 95 -1.32 -11.13 7.48
C PRO A 95 -2.67 -11.23 8.20
N SER A 96 -3.26 -10.10 8.55
CA SER A 96 -4.57 -10.06 9.22
C SER A 96 -5.70 -10.59 8.33
N ALA A 97 -5.68 -10.26 7.03
CA ALA A 97 -6.68 -10.75 6.08
C ALA A 97 -6.54 -12.26 5.87
N ILE A 98 -5.31 -12.75 5.72
CA ILE A 98 -5.01 -14.18 5.59
C ILE A 98 -5.48 -14.92 6.84
N MET A 99 -5.18 -14.41 8.04
CA MET A 99 -5.65 -15.02 9.30
C MET A 99 -7.17 -15.08 9.37
N ARG A 100 -7.88 -14.05 8.95
CA ARG A 100 -9.36 -14.06 8.91
C ARG A 100 -9.91 -15.08 7.92
N ILE A 101 -9.28 -15.23 6.76
CA ILE A 101 -9.66 -16.26 5.77
C ILE A 101 -9.43 -17.66 6.37
N LEU A 102 -8.29 -17.92 6.98
CA LEU A 102 -8.00 -19.20 7.63
C LEU A 102 -9.00 -19.52 8.73
N CYS A 103 -9.35 -18.54 9.57
CA CYS A 103 -10.38 -18.72 10.59
C CYS A 103 -11.74 -19.03 9.98
N HIS A 104 -12.11 -18.36 8.90
CA HIS A 104 -13.39 -18.59 8.21
C HIS A 104 -13.52 -20.04 7.68
N PHE A 105 -12.42 -20.61 7.19
CA PHE A 105 -12.38 -22.00 6.71
C PHE A 105 -11.99 -23.02 7.79
N PHE A 106 -11.99 -22.62 9.05
CA PHE A 106 -11.66 -23.49 10.19
C PHE A 106 -10.30 -24.19 10.10
N VAL A 107 -9.32 -23.55 9.49
CA VAL A 107 -7.95 -24.08 9.44
C VAL A 107 -7.35 -24.01 10.85
N PRO A 108 -6.90 -25.15 11.41
CA PRO A 108 -6.31 -25.17 12.75
C PRO A 108 -4.92 -24.50 12.73
N PHE A 109 -4.65 -23.69 13.74
CA PHE A 109 -3.33 -23.11 13.98
C PHE A 109 -2.99 -23.14 15.46
N LEU A 110 -1.69 -23.13 15.76
CA LEU A 110 -1.21 -23.26 17.13
C LEU A 110 -1.53 -21.99 17.93
N VAL A 111 -2.15 -22.17 19.10
CA VAL A 111 -2.52 -21.07 20.02
C VAL A 111 -1.29 -20.26 20.51
N SER A 112 -0.08 -20.85 20.44
CA SER A 112 1.17 -20.18 20.81
C SER A 112 1.65 -19.10 19.83
N HIS A 113 1.05 -19.00 18.65
CA HIS A 113 1.38 -17.98 17.66
C HIS A 113 0.44 -16.76 17.81
N HIS A 114 0.69 -15.94 18.82
CA HIS A 114 0.02 -14.66 18.96
C HIS A 114 0.74 -13.59 18.15
N PHE A 115 0.02 -12.97 17.22
CA PHE A 115 0.52 -11.79 16.50
C PHE A 115 -0.02 -10.53 17.16
N HIS A 116 0.87 -9.67 17.63
CA HIS A 116 0.49 -8.33 18.02
C HIS A 116 0.39 -7.44 16.79
N VAL A 117 -0.68 -6.66 16.69
CA VAL A 117 -0.77 -5.57 15.72
C VAL A 117 0.24 -4.50 16.14
N ILE A 118 1.37 -4.44 15.45
CA ILE A 118 2.50 -3.57 15.82
C ILE A 118 2.21 -2.10 15.47
N CYS A 119 1.34 -1.83 14.51
CA CYS A 119 1.01 -0.47 14.07
C CYS A 119 -0.49 -0.33 13.81
N ALA A 120 -1.21 0.20 14.78
CA ALA A 120 -2.51 0.80 14.52
C ALA A 120 -2.34 2.17 13.86
N ILE A 121 -3.22 2.50 12.92
CA ILE A 121 -3.31 3.87 12.41
C ILE A 121 -3.97 4.70 13.52
N ASP A 122 -3.19 5.46 14.22
CA ASP A 122 -3.61 6.33 15.31
C ASP A 122 -3.33 7.80 15.00
N ALA A 123 -3.69 8.68 15.91
CA ALA A 123 -3.44 10.12 15.79
C ALA A 123 -1.96 10.47 15.60
N ALA A 124 -1.05 9.71 16.22
CA ALA A 124 0.40 9.91 16.06
C ALA A 124 0.87 9.52 14.66
N THR A 125 0.28 8.48 14.07
CA THR A 125 0.54 8.05 12.70
C THR A 125 0.07 9.11 11.69
N VAL A 126 -1.13 9.67 11.90
CA VAL A 126 -1.66 10.76 11.09
C VAL A 126 -0.74 11.99 11.16
N LYS A 127 -0.35 12.38 12.36
CA LYS A 127 0.53 13.54 12.57
C LYS A 127 1.90 13.36 11.91
N ARG A 128 2.47 12.15 11.90
CA ARG A 128 3.70 11.85 11.17
C ARG A 128 3.55 11.98 9.66
N SER A 129 2.39 11.69 9.12
CA SER A 129 2.13 11.83 7.67
C SER A 129 2.03 13.30 7.23
N GLU A 130 1.72 14.20 8.15
CA GLU A 130 1.61 15.65 7.89
C GLU A 130 2.95 16.39 7.97
N ALA A 131 3.95 15.76 8.54
CA ALA A 131 5.28 16.36 8.73
C ALA A 131 6.10 16.48 7.42
#